data_b90a6409897e072dc0a6b9d7951ee188
#
_entry.id   b90a6409897e072dc0a6b9d7951ee188
#
_cell.length_a   1.000
_cell.length_b   1.000
_cell.length_c   1.000
_cell.angle_alpha   90.00
_cell.angle_beta   90.00
_cell.angle_gamma   90.00
#
_symmetry.space_group_name_H-M   'P 1'
#
loop_
_entity.id
_entity.type
_entity.pdbx_description
1 polymer ?
#
loop_
_entity_poly.entity_id
_entity_poly.type
_entity_poly.pdbx_seq_one_letter_code
_entity_poly.pdbx_strand_id
1 'polypeptide(L)'
;MKASALRLGIALLLLGSTPLPTTAQPACAPTPADAEGPFYKAGAPMRESTGKGFVVSGTVKSAGSCETIAGARVEWWQANPKGTYDDEHRGTLVTRSDGAYRFETDPPPPYFGRPPHIHFKVFAPGHRALTTQLYPKPGQTEMTFDLVIVKQ
;
A
#
# COMPACT_ATOMS: atom_id res chain seq x y z
N MET A 1 25.83 44.26 -69.06
CA MET A 1 25.40 42.92 -68.69
C MET A 1 25.29 42.84 -67.16
N LYS A 2 24.05 42.88 -66.61
CA LYS A 2 23.78 42.90 -65.17
C LYS A 2 23.26 41.51 -64.77
N ALA A 3 23.98 40.77 -63.96
CA ALA A 3 23.57 39.48 -63.42
C ALA A 3 22.75 39.70 -62.13
N SER A 4 21.48 39.29 -62.12
CA SER A 4 20.61 39.28 -60.95
C SER A 4 20.81 37.98 -60.18
N ALA A 5 21.26 38.08 -58.95
CA ALA A 5 21.34 36.95 -58.05
C ALA A 5 20.00 36.73 -57.31
N LEU A 6 19.37 35.60 -57.57
CA LEU A 6 18.16 35.15 -56.90
C LEU A 6 18.53 34.54 -55.52
N ARG A 7 18.11 35.23 -54.44
CA ARG A 7 18.28 34.70 -53.06
C ARG A 7 17.11 33.81 -52.72
N LEU A 8 17.38 32.51 -52.57
CA LEU A 8 16.42 31.52 -52.09
C LEU A 8 16.39 31.57 -50.55
N GLY A 9 15.33 32.07 -49.98
CA GLY A 9 15.11 32.09 -48.53
C GLY A 9 14.57 30.72 -48.05
N ILE A 10 15.34 30.02 -47.24
CA ILE A 10 14.90 28.81 -46.58
C ILE A 10 14.15 29.21 -45.32
N ALA A 11 12.82 29.01 -45.31
CA ALA A 11 11.99 29.19 -44.11
C ALA A 11 12.14 27.93 -43.23
N LEU A 12 12.79 28.07 -42.08
CA LEU A 12 12.91 27.02 -41.06
C LEU A 12 11.63 26.94 -40.24
N LEU A 13 10.78 25.94 -40.49
CA LEU A 13 9.59 25.65 -39.69
C LEU A 13 10.05 25.06 -38.33
N LEU A 14 9.97 25.84 -37.26
CA LEU A 14 10.12 25.39 -35.89
C LEU A 14 8.84 24.63 -35.49
N LEU A 15 8.90 23.29 -35.50
CA LEU A 15 7.88 22.42 -34.91
C LEU A 15 7.93 22.58 -33.38
N GLY A 16 7.04 23.42 -32.85
CA GLY A 16 6.86 23.56 -31.41
C GLY A 16 6.28 22.26 -30.81
N SER A 17 7.11 21.52 -30.05
CA SER A 17 6.65 20.40 -29.28
C SER A 17 5.83 20.90 -28.09
N THR A 18 4.49 20.77 -28.15
CA THR A 18 3.63 21.03 -27.00
C THR A 18 3.82 19.88 -25.98
N PRO A 19 4.18 20.17 -24.72
CA PRO A 19 4.25 19.13 -23.70
C PRO A 19 2.85 18.57 -23.46
N LEU A 20 2.73 17.24 -23.46
CA LEU A 20 1.51 16.55 -23.06
C LEU A 20 1.22 16.85 -21.58
N PRO A 21 -0.05 17.03 -21.19
CA PRO A 21 -0.40 17.23 -19.80
C PRO A 21 -0.02 15.97 -18.99
N THR A 22 0.94 16.10 -18.10
CA THR A 22 1.23 15.08 -17.10
C THR A 22 0.06 15.04 -16.14
N THR A 23 -0.76 14.01 -16.17
CA THR A 23 -1.77 13.77 -15.14
C THR A 23 -1.03 13.48 -13.84
N ALA A 24 -0.98 14.47 -12.94
CA ALA A 24 -0.46 14.26 -11.59
C ALA A 24 -1.27 13.14 -10.94
N GLN A 25 -0.61 12.04 -10.55
CA GLN A 25 -1.23 10.97 -9.79
C GLN A 25 -1.75 11.58 -8.48
N PRO A 26 -3.01 11.30 -8.07
CA PRO A 26 -3.54 11.88 -6.84
C PRO A 26 -2.61 11.57 -5.67
N ALA A 27 -2.33 12.59 -4.86
CA ALA A 27 -1.37 12.56 -3.74
C ALA A 27 -1.83 11.55 -2.71
N CYS A 28 -2.29 10.58 -2.62
CA CYS A 28 -2.74 9.44 -1.79
C CYS A 28 -3.79 8.62 -2.55
N ALA A 29 -3.30 7.89 -3.55
CA ALA A 29 -4.10 6.87 -4.19
C ALA A 29 -4.51 5.80 -3.16
N PRO A 30 -5.75 5.31 -3.19
CA PRO A 30 -6.19 4.24 -2.31
C PRO A 30 -5.28 3.01 -2.42
N THR A 31 -5.00 2.37 -1.29
CA THR A 31 -4.36 1.06 -1.31
C THR A 31 -5.27 0.08 -2.07
N PRO A 32 -4.76 -0.65 -3.06
CA PRO A 32 -5.54 -1.62 -3.79
C PRO A 32 -6.10 -2.70 -2.86
N ALA A 33 -7.38 -3.03 -3.03
CA ALA A 33 -7.98 -4.16 -2.35
C ALA A 33 -7.43 -5.48 -2.88
N ASP A 34 -7.35 -6.50 -2.01
CA ASP A 34 -6.92 -7.84 -2.35
C ASP A 34 -7.81 -8.88 -1.65
N ALA A 35 -7.64 -10.15 -1.98
CA ALA A 35 -8.47 -11.23 -1.49
C ALA A 35 -8.37 -11.40 0.04
N GLU A 36 -9.52 -11.51 0.70
CA GLU A 36 -9.60 -11.84 2.13
C GLU A 36 -9.13 -13.27 2.42
N GLY A 37 -9.41 -14.17 1.49
CA GLY A 37 -9.17 -15.59 1.69
C GLY A 37 -10.16 -16.22 2.70
N PRO A 38 -10.06 -17.53 2.94
CA PRO A 38 -11.01 -18.25 3.78
C PRO A 38 -10.67 -18.25 5.28
N PHE A 39 -9.59 -17.58 5.70
CA PHE A 39 -9.06 -17.70 7.07
C PHE A 39 -9.28 -16.47 7.94
N TYR A 40 -10.00 -15.46 7.43
CA TYR A 40 -10.37 -14.33 8.27
C TYR A 40 -11.28 -14.76 9.42
N LYS A 41 -10.97 -14.27 10.62
CA LYS A 41 -11.82 -14.40 11.81
C LYS A 41 -11.92 -13.03 12.46
N ALA A 42 -13.13 -12.55 12.64
CA ALA A 42 -13.36 -11.31 13.36
C ALA A 42 -13.00 -11.45 14.84
N GLY A 43 -12.59 -10.32 15.45
CA GLY A 43 -12.31 -10.30 16.89
C GLY A 43 -10.95 -10.88 17.28
N ALA A 44 -9.96 -10.81 16.39
CA ALA A 44 -8.58 -11.11 16.75
C ALA A 44 -8.14 -10.26 17.95
N PRO A 45 -7.37 -10.84 18.90
CA PRO A 45 -7.00 -10.14 20.13
C PRO A 45 -6.14 -8.90 19.89
N MET A 46 -6.27 -7.91 20.78
CA MET A 46 -5.40 -6.73 20.78
C MET A 46 -3.98 -7.15 21.15
N ARG A 47 -3.04 -6.94 20.23
CA ARG A 47 -1.62 -7.25 20.45
C ARG A 47 -0.75 -6.51 19.43
N GLU A 48 0.53 -6.30 19.77
CA GLU A 48 1.54 -5.70 18.88
C GLU A 48 2.57 -6.74 18.38
N SER A 49 2.38 -8.01 18.71
CA SER A 49 3.24 -9.09 18.25
C SER A 49 2.46 -10.39 18.08
N THR A 50 2.80 -11.12 17.02
CA THR A 50 2.37 -12.47 16.69
C THR A 50 3.56 -13.37 16.31
N GLY A 51 4.75 -13.04 16.80
CA GLY A 51 6.00 -13.74 16.52
C GLY A 51 7.17 -12.78 16.53
N LYS A 52 8.30 -13.17 15.91
CA LYS A 52 9.52 -12.38 15.86
C LYS A 52 10.22 -12.49 14.51
N GLY A 53 10.96 -11.45 14.15
CA GLY A 53 11.86 -11.47 12.99
C GLY A 53 11.33 -10.79 11.74
N PHE A 54 10.06 -10.36 11.73
CA PHE A 54 9.53 -9.51 10.67
C PHE A 54 8.69 -8.36 11.26
N VAL A 55 9.12 -7.14 11.00
CA VAL A 55 8.46 -5.92 11.50
C VAL A 55 7.64 -5.27 10.38
N VAL A 56 6.39 -4.98 10.67
CA VAL A 56 5.55 -4.16 9.79
C VAL A 56 5.21 -2.85 10.50
N SER A 57 5.42 -1.75 9.81
CA SER A 57 5.03 -0.42 10.26
C SER A 57 4.37 0.35 9.11
N GLY A 58 3.64 1.40 9.44
CA GLY A 58 3.02 2.26 8.45
C GLY A 58 2.07 3.26 9.09
N THR A 59 1.36 3.99 8.25
CA THR A 59 0.29 4.91 8.66
C THR A 59 -1.00 4.57 7.96
N VAL A 60 -2.13 4.75 8.64
CA VAL A 60 -3.45 4.74 8.02
C VAL A 60 -3.80 6.16 7.58
N LYS A 61 -4.16 6.33 6.32
CA LYS A 61 -4.44 7.64 5.70
C LYS A 61 -5.77 7.64 4.97
N SER A 62 -6.38 8.81 4.84
CA SER A 62 -7.56 9.03 4.01
C SER A 62 -7.14 9.28 2.56
N ALA A 63 -7.76 8.58 1.62
CA ALA A 63 -7.53 8.77 0.20
C ALA A 63 -7.86 10.20 -0.25
N GLY A 64 -7.04 10.75 -1.14
CA GLY A 64 -7.20 12.09 -1.68
C GLY A 64 -6.60 13.18 -0.78
N SER A 65 -6.96 13.25 0.51
CA SER A 65 -6.45 14.27 1.42
C SER A 65 -5.08 13.95 2.02
N CYS A 66 -4.68 12.68 2.06
CA CYS A 66 -3.48 12.18 2.77
C CYS A 66 -3.50 12.39 4.29
N GLU A 67 -4.59 12.85 4.87
CA GLU A 67 -4.72 13.00 6.32
C GLU A 67 -4.56 11.66 7.02
N THR A 68 -3.73 11.62 8.05
CA THR A 68 -3.56 10.43 8.88
C THR A 68 -4.80 10.20 9.75
N ILE A 69 -5.13 8.93 9.98
CA ILE A 69 -6.33 8.54 10.73
C ILE A 69 -5.92 7.92 12.05
N ALA A 70 -6.10 8.66 13.13
CA ALA A 70 -5.98 8.16 14.49
C ALA A 70 -7.18 7.26 14.83
N GLY A 71 -6.96 6.24 15.64
CA GLY A 71 -8.03 5.35 16.10
C GLY A 71 -8.56 4.39 15.04
N ALA A 72 -7.91 4.27 13.89
CA ALA A 72 -8.24 3.24 12.91
C ALA A 72 -7.88 1.86 13.46
N ARG A 73 -8.80 0.89 13.30
CA ARG A 73 -8.57 -0.51 13.68
C ARG A 73 -7.89 -1.22 12.51
N VAL A 74 -6.72 -1.80 12.78
CA VAL A 74 -5.93 -2.59 11.84
C VAL A 74 -5.91 -4.02 12.35
N GLU A 75 -6.48 -4.94 11.60
CA GLU A 75 -6.44 -6.38 11.85
C GLU A 75 -5.48 -7.02 10.84
N TRP A 76 -4.67 -7.98 11.30
CA TRP A 76 -3.82 -8.79 10.41
C TRP A 76 -3.89 -10.26 10.74
N TRP A 77 -3.65 -11.10 9.75
CA TRP A 77 -3.52 -12.55 9.90
C TRP A 77 -2.62 -13.11 8.81
N GLN A 78 -1.95 -14.21 9.13
CA GLN A 78 -1.03 -14.87 8.21
C GLN A 78 -0.91 -16.36 8.52
N ALA A 79 -0.28 -17.12 7.63
CA ALA A 79 0.17 -18.46 7.92
C ALA A 79 1.35 -18.42 8.92
N ASN A 80 1.35 -19.33 9.88
CA ASN A 80 2.46 -19.54 10.81
C ASN A 80 3.69 -20.15 10.09
N PRO A 81 4.86 -20.26 10.73
CA PRO A 81 6.07 -20.83 10.11
C PRO A 81 5.92 -22.27 9.60
N LYS A 82 4.90 -23.01 10.04
CA LYS A 82 4.57 -24.36 9.55
C LYS A 82 3.65 -24.36 8.34
N GLY A 83 3.26 -23.18 7.84
CA GLY A 83 2.36 -23.04 6.70
C GLY A 83 0.89 -23.34 7.01
N THR A 84 0.42 -23.06 8.22
CA THR A 84 -0.99 -23.19 8.62
C THR A 84 -1.50 -21.90 9.24
N TYR A 85 -2.80 -21.60 9.08
CA TYR A 85 -3.44 -20.47 9.76
C TYR A 85 -3.94 -20.89 11.13
N ASP A 86 -3.55 -20.16 12.16
CA ASP A 86 -3.92 -20.39 13.55
C ASP A 86 -4.39 -19.09 14.22
N ASP A 87 -4.71 -19.15 15.52
CA ASP A 87 -5.16 -17.99 16.28
C ASP A 87 -4.00 -17.19 16.91
N GLU A 88 -2.80 -17.75 16.94
CA GLU A 88 -1.58 -17.11 17.41
C GLU A 88 -1.06 -16.09 16.40
N HIS A 89 -1.25 -16.33 15.09
CA HIS A 89 -0.76 -15.48 14.00
C HIS A 89 -1.85 -14.55 13.45
N ARG A 90 -2.70 -14.01 14.32
CA ARG A 90 -3.64 -12.93 14.04
C ARG A 90 -3.70 -11.95 15.18
N GLY A 91 -3.87 -10.69 14.87
CA GLY A 91 -3.93 -9.63 15.87
C GLY A 91 -4.72 -8.43 15.41
N THR A 92 -5.02 -7.58 16.37
CA THR A 92 -5.66 -6.29 16.17
C THR A 92 -4.85 -5.22 16.88
N LEU A 93 -4.72 -4.05 16.27
CA LEU A 93 -4.24 -2.84 16.92
C LEU A 93 -5.07 -1.63 16.48
N VAL A 94 -4.91 -0.54 17.22
CA VAL A 94 -5.53 0.75 16.91
C VAL A 94 -4.41 1.74 16.63
N THR A 95 -4.53 2.50 15.55
CA THR A 95 -3.52 3.51 15.19
C THR A 95 -3.40 4.58 16.26
N ARG A 96 -2.18 5.05 16.47
CA ARG A 96 -1.85 6.13 17.41
C ARG A 96 -2.40 7.49 16.94
N SER A 97 -2.20 8.53 17.72
CA SER A 97 -2.64 9.90 17.41
C SER A 97 -2.08 10.46 16.10
N ASP A 98 -0.94 9.96 15.65
CA ASP A 98 -0.29 10.29 14.37
C ASP A 98 -0.75 9.38 13.20
N GLY A 99 -1.71 8.48 13.43
CA GLY A 99 -2.18 7.50 12.46
C GLY A 99 -1.24 6.30 12.26
N ALA A 100 -0.15 6.24 13.01
CA ALA A 100 0.85 5.19 12.85
C ALA A 100 0.45 3.88 13.52
N TYR A 101 0.90 2.77 12.93
CA TYR A 101 0.81 1.43 13.48
C TYR A 101 2.16 0.70 13.35
N ARG A 102 2.39 -0.27 14.21
CA ARG A 102 3.56 -1.16 14.16
C ARG A 102 3.25 -2.45 14.88
N PHE A 103 3.65 -3.57 14.29
CA PHE A 103 3.67 -4.88 14.95
C PHE A 103 4.88 -5.69 14.50
N GLU A 104 5.17 -6.75 15.25
CA GLU A 104 6.18 -7.73 14.90
C GLU A 104 5.52 -9.11 14.76
N THR A 105 5.98 -9.90 13.79
CA THR A 105 5.45 -11.25 13.52
C THR A 105 6.57 -12.18 13.05
N ASP A 106 6.30 -13.47 12.96
CA ASP A 106 7.18 -14.38 12.25
C ASP A 106 7.16 -14.06 10.74
N PRO A 107 8.29 -14.22 10.02
CA PRO A 107 8.28 -14.12 8.56
C PRO A 107 7.25 -15.08 7.96
N PRO A 108 6.26 -14.58 7.18
CA PRO A 108 5.26 -15.47 6.60
C PRO A 108 5.90 -16.42 5.59
N PRO A 109 5.57 -17.72 5.63
CA PRO A 109 6.02 -18.65 4.61
C PRO A 109 5.22 -18.52 3.31
N PRO A 110 5.70 -19.08 2.18
CA PRO A 110 4.84 -19.36 1.03
C PRO A 110 3.67 -20.25 1.43
N TYR A 111 2.49 -20.03 0.83
CA TYR A 111 1.29 -20.79 1.14
C TYR A 111 0.56 -21.24 -0.14
N PHE A 112 0.40 -22.54 -0.33
CA PHE A 112 -0.29 -23.15 -1.48
C PHE A 112 0.12 -22.56 -2.84
N GLY A 113 1.43 -22.44 -3.09
CA GLY A 113 1.98 -21.88 -4.33
C GLY A 113 1.89 -20.35 -4.45
N ARG A 114 1.33 -19.69 -3.45
CA ARG A 114 1.34 -18.23 -3.36
C ARG A 114 2.62 -17.73 -2.68
N PRO A 115 3.10 -16.52 -3.02
CA PRO A 115 4.23 -15.91 -2.32
C PRO A 115 3.91 -15.70 -0.83
N PRO A 116 4.93 -15.48 0.02
CA PRO A 116 4.74 -15.03 1.40
C PRO A 116 3.81 -13.82 1.46
N HIS A 117 2.82 -13.83 2.35
CA HIS A 117 1.87 -12.72 2.47
C HIS A 117 1.27 -12.59 3.87
N ILE A 118 0.93 -11.36 4.20
CA ILE A 118 0.19 -10.99 5.41
C ILE A 118 -1.10 -10.30 4.96
N HIS A 119 -2.23 -10.77 5.44
CA HIS A 119 -3.52 -10.15 5.20
C HIS A 119 -3.76 -8.99 6.15
N PHE A 120 -4.48 -7.98 5.68
CA PHE A 120 -4.91 -6.82 6.45
C PHE A 120 -6.39 -6.56 6.26
N LYS A 121 -7.04 -6.13 7.34
CA LYS A 121 -8.37 -5.54 7.28
C LYS A 121 -8.40 -4.26 8.13
N VAL A 122 -8.80 -3.16 7.52
CA VAL A 122 -8.71 -1.82 8.13
C VAL A 122 -10.09 -1.21 8.21
N PHE A 123 -10.39 -0.64 9.37
CA PHE A 123 -11.65 0.04 9.65
C PHE A 123 -11.40 1.40 10.27
N ALA A 124 -12.11 2.42 9.80
CA ALA A 124 -12.16 3.72 10.46
C ALA A 124 -13.55 4.36 10.27
N PRO A 125 -14.04 5.16 11.23
CA PRO A 125 -15.31 5.88 11.07
C PRO A 125 -15.31 6.73 9.79
N GLY A 126 -16.43 6.74 9.06
CA GLY A 126 -16.58 7.51 7.83
C GLY A 126 -15.76 7.02 6.63
N HIS A 127 -15.19 5.82 6.71
CA HIS A 127 -14.41 5.21 5.64
C HIS A 127 -14.93 3.81 5.29
N ARG A 128 -14.76 3.43 4.04
CA ARG A 128 -14.99 2.05 3.61
C ARG A 128 -13.90 1.15 4.16
N ALA A 129 -14.29 -0.01 4.69
CA ALA A 129 -13.31 -1.01 5.12
C ALA A 129 -12.43 -1.44 3.93
N LEU A 130 -11.15 -1.60 4.19
CA LEU A 130 -10.18 -2.11 3.22
C LEU A 130 -9.78 -3.51 3.63
N THR A 131 -9.81 -4.46 2.69
CA THR A 131 -9.12 -5.75 2.79
C THR A 131 -8.00 -5.75 1.76
N THR A 132 -6.77 -6.06 2.18
CA THR A 132 -5.58 -6.06 1.30
C THR A 132 -4.55 -7.05 1.79
N GLN A 133 -3.44 -7.18 1.07
CA GLN A 133 -2.34 -8.07 1.43
C GLN A 133 -0.99 -7.38 1.23
N LEU A 134 -0.04 -7.68 2.11
CA LEU A 134 1.37 -7.30 2.01
C LEU A 134 2.18 -8.52 1.58
N TYR A 135 3.09 -8.36 0.62
CA TYR A 135 3.91 -9.43 0.07
C TYR A 135 5.40 -9.20 0.36
N PRO A 136 5.92 -9.69 1.49
CA PRO A 136 7.35 -9.60 1.78
C PRO A 136 8.20 -10.38 0.77
N LYS A 137 9.34 -9.81 0.42
CA LYS A 137 10.33 -10.52 -0.40
C LYS A 137 11.20 -11.41 0.48
N PRO A 138 11.74 -12.52 -0.04
CA PRO A 138 12.67 -13.36 0.70
C PRO A 138 13.83 -12.55 1.31
N GLY A 139 14.12 -12.80 2.59
CA GLY A 139 15.21 -12.13 3.30
C GLY A 139 14.89 -10.74 3.87
N GLN A 140 13.71 -10.18 3.61
CA GLN A 140 13.29 -8.96 4.29
C GLN A 140 12.94 -9.27 5.75
N THR A 141 13.38 -8.39 6.64
CA THR A 141 13.07 -8.44 8.08
C THR A 141 12.14 -7.32 8.52
N GLU A 142 11.87 -6.37 7.63
CA GLU A 142 10.93 -5.28 7.89
C GLU A 142 10.31 -4.73 6.60
N MET A 143 9.11 -4.17 6.71
CA MET A 143 8.47 -3.40 5.65
C MET A 143 7.66 -2.24 6.21
N THR A 144 7.70 -1.10 5.50
CA THR A 144 6.72 -0.03 5.68
C THR A 144 5.58 -0.22 4.72
N PHE A 145 4.34 -0.22 5.24
CA PHE A 145 3.13 -0.43 4.45
C PHE A 145 2.05 0.59 4.87
N ASP A 146 1.93 1.67 4.12
CA ASP A 146 0.87 2.65 4.34
C ASP A 146 -0.47 2.11 3.82
N LEU A 147 -1.53 2.29 4.61
CA LEU A 147 -2.88 1.82 4.33
C LEU A 147 -3.77 3.03 4.05
N VAL A 148 -4.07 3.27 2.77
CA VAL A 148 -4.86 4.42 2.32
C VAL A 148 -6.29 3.97 2.05
N ILE A 149 -7.24 4.46 2.86
CA ILE A 149 -8.66 4.06 2.82
C ILE A 149 -9.56 5.17 2.31
N VAL A 150 -10.63 4.79 1.63
CA VAL A 150 -11.54 5.71 0.93
C VAL A 150 -12.65 6.18 1.87
N LYS A 151 -12.93 7.48 1.93
CA LYS A 151 -14.13 8.03 2.61
C LYS A 151 -15.41 7.46 2.00
N GLN A 152 -16.42 7.25 2.84
CA GLN A 152 -17.80 6.91 2.40
C GLN A 152 -18.54 8.14 1.95
#